data_7ab5b1fab334b87e42280021bb0412fc
#
_entry.id   7ab5b1fab334b87e42280021bb0412fc
#
_cell.length_a   1.000
_cell.length_b   1.000
_cell.length_c   1.000
_cell.angle_alpha   90.00
_cell.angle_beta   90.00
_cell.angle_gamma   90.00
#
_symmetry.space_group_name_H-M   'P 1'
#
loop_
_entity.id
_entity.type
_entity.pdbx_description
1 polymer ?
#
loop_
_entity_poly.entity_id
_entity_poly.type
_entity_poly.pdbx_seq_one_letter_code
_entity_poly.pdbx_strand_id
1 'polypeptide(L)'
;LVLAISAAMVKDLRERTGLGMMDCKRALQDADGDIEKAIEELRKSSSLKAAKKAGRTAANGLLGVLISDDCSLGAIVEVNIETDFAAKNEKFIDFVSKVTETVFEASKSGGVEQAPTELEALRESLIQEIGENIMIRRIKTIDSKNSGLGYYVHGDQRRGAVVELTAPNTELARDLAMHVVATAPMVARPE
;
A
#
# COMPACT_ATOMS: atom_id res chain seq x y z
N LEU A 1 19.43 2.35 -38.30
CA LEU A 1 20.27 1.54 -37.40
C LEU A 1 19.45 1.25 -36.15
N VAL A 2 18.98 0.01 -35.98
CA VAL A 2 18.32 -0.41 -34.72
C VAL A 2 19.45 -0.47 -33.69
N LEU A 3 19.37 0.38 -32.66
CA LEU A 3 20.28 0.32 -31.52
C LEU A 3 20.14 -1.04 -30.84
N ALA A 4 21.23 -1.77 -30.68
CA ALA A 4 21.23 -3.05 -30.00
C ALA A 4 20.95 -2.81 -28.51
N ILE A 5 19.78 -3.30 -28.03
CA ILE A 5 19.40 -3.19 -26.62
C ILE A 5 20.37 -4.04 -25.78
N SER A 6 21.18 -3.39 -24.96
CA SER A 6 22.13 -4.06 -24.08
C SER A 6 21.46 -4.61 -22.81
N ALA A 7 22.05 -5.65 -22.22
CA ALA A 7 21.61 -6.20 -20.95
C ALA A 7 21.67 -5.16 -19.81
N ALA A 8 22.62 -4.23 -19.89
CA ALA A 8 22.75 -3.14 -18.91
C ALA A 8 21.56 -2.17 -18.98
N MET A 9 21.08 -1.80 -20.17
CA MET A 9 19.89 -0.96 -20.34
C MET A 9 18.64 -1.64 -19.79
N VAL A 10 18.48 -2.94 -20.05
CA VAL A 10 17.33 -3.71 -19.49
C VAL A 10 17.39 -3.75 -17.96
N LYS A 11 18.58 -3.92 -17.40
CA LYS A 11 18.79 -3.93 -15.95
C LYS A 11 18.46 -2.56 -15.34
N ASP A 12 18.96 -1.46 -15.90
CA ASP A 12 18.68 -0.10 -15.45
C ASP A 12 17.17 0.19 -15.48
N LEU A 13 16.53 -0.10 -16.61
CA LEU A 13 15.08 0.10 -16.73
C LEU A 13 14.29 -0.73 -15.70
N ARG A 14 14.71 -1.97 -15.44
CA ARG A 14 14.10 -2.82 -14.43
C ARG A 14 14.29 -2.26 -13.01
N GLU A 15 15.47 -1.77 -12.68
CA GLU A 15 15.73 -1.14 -11.37
C GLU A 15 14.88 0.11 -11.16
N ARG A 16 14.64 0.90 -12.20
CA ARG A 16 13.83 2.12 -12.18
C ARG A 16 12.31 1.87 -12.16
N THR A 17 11.84 0.76 -12.73
CA THR A 17 10.40 0.50 -12.91
C THR A 17 9.86 -0.64 -12.04
N GLY A 18 10.72 -1.52 -11.54
CA GLY A 18 10.33 -2.73 -10.83
C GLY A 18 9.71 -3.83 -11.69
N LEU A 19 9.53 -3.60 -12.99
CA LEU A 19 8.83 -4.51 -13.91
C LEU A 19 9.69 -5.69 -14.38
N GLY A 20 9.04 -6.69 -14.97
CA GLY A 20 9.69 -7.90 -15.46
C GLY A 20 10.73 -7.61 -16.57
N MET A 21 11.82 -8.40 -16.60
CA MET A 21 12.92 -8.23 -17.57
C MET A 21 12.45 -8.24 -19.03
N MET A 22 11.46 -9.09 -19.35
CA MET A 22 10.94 -9.19 -20.72
C MET A 22 10.09 -7.98 -21.11
N ASP A 23 9.32 -7.42 -20.18
CA ASP A 23 8.55 -6.18 -20.40
C ASP A 23 9.50 -5.00 -20.61
N CYS A 24 10.54 -4.88 -19.78
CA CYS A 24 11.58 -3.86 -19.95
C CYS A 24 12.32 -3.98 -21.28
N LYS A 25 12.70 -5.20 -21.67
CA LYS A 25 13.37 -5.43 -22.96
C LYS A 25 12.49 -5.02 -24.13
N ARG A 26 11.21 -5.39 -24.10
CA ARG A 26 10.25 -5.04 -25.15
C ARG A 26 10.05 -3.53 -25.23
N ALA A 27 9.83 -2.88 -24.09
CA ALA A 27 9.66 -1.42 -24.05
C ALA A 27 10.88 -0.67 -24.60
N LEU A 28 12.10 -1.13 -24.30
CA LEU A 28 13.32 -0.56 -24.88
C LEU A 28 13.41 -0.79 -26.38
N GLN A 29 12.97 -1.95 -26.88
CA GLN A 29 12.93 -2.21 -28.32
C GLN A 29 11.93 -1.29 -29.03
N ASP A 30 10.73 -1.12 -28.46
CA ASP A 30 9.68 -0.27 -29.01
C ASP A 30 10.04 1.23 -28.93
N ALA A 31 10.90 1.60 -27.98
CA ALA A 31 11.43 2.95 -27.78
C ALA A 31 12.78 3.22 -28.47
N ASP A 32 13.27 2.31 -29.34
CA ASP A 32 14.58 2.42 -30.03
C ASP A 32 15.76 2.65 -29.06
N GLY A 33 15.67 2.11 -27.82
CA GLY A 33 16.70 2.25 -26.80
C GLY A 33 16.59 3.51 -25.93
N ASP A 34 15.57 4.34 -26.14
CA ASP A 34 15.31 5.52 -25.30
C ASP A 34 14.66 5.08 -23.97
N ILE A 35 15.41 5.20 -22.88
CA ILE A 35 14.99 4.76 -21.54
C ILE A 35 13.79 5.56 -21.02
N GLU A 36 13.77 6.89 -21.22
CA GLU A 36 12.69 7.74 -20.74
C GLU A 36 11.38 7.46 -21.48
N LYS A 37 11.47 7.29 -22.80
CA LYS A 37 10.32 6.87 -23.61
C LYS A 37 9.83 5.47 -23.21
N ALA A 38 10.74 4.53 -22.95
CA ALA A 38 10.40 3.20 -22.48
C ALA A 38 9.67 3.23 -21.12
N ILE A 39 10.08 4.10 -20.19
CA ILE A 39 9.39 4.31 -18.91
C ILE A 39 7.97 4.82 -19.13
N GLU A 40 7.79 5.81 -20.01
CA GLU A 40 6.47 6.36 -20.31
C GLU A 40 5.54 5.30 -20.92
N GLU A 41 6.02 4.51 -21.88
CA GLU A 41 5.24 3.41 -22.48
C GLU A 41 4.89 2.32 -21.46
N LEU A 42 5.81 1.97 -20.56
CA LEU A 42 5.55 1.02 -19.48
C LEU A 42 4.51 1.55 -18.50
N ARG A 43 4.53 2.84 -18.15
CA ARG A 43 3.50 3.47 -17.30
C ARG A 43 2.13 3.40 -17.96
N LYS A 44 2.01 3.76 -19.23
CA LYS A 44 0.75 3.64 -20.00
C LYS A 44 0.23 2.20 -20.01
N SER A 45 1.14 1.24 -20.24
CA SER A 45 0.79 -0.19 -20.25
C SER A 45 0.31 -0.66 -18.88
N SER A 46 0.97 -0.24 -17.78
CA SER A 46 0.59 -0.59 -16.41
C SER A 46 -0.80 -0.05 -16.06
N SER A 47 -1.06 1.22 -16.38
CA SER A 47 -2.36 1.86 -16.17
C SER A 47 -3.48 1.14 -16.92
N LEU A 48 -3.28 0.79 -18.19
CA LEU A 48 -4.25 0.04 -18.98
C LEU A 48 -4.50 -1.37 -18.40
N LYS A 49 -3.47 -2.06 -17.92
CA LYS A 49 -3.60 -3.37 -17.28
C LYS A 49 -4.33 -3.28 -15.94
N ALA A 50 -4.03 -2.27 -15.15
CA ALA A 50 -4.72 -1.99 -13.88
C ALA A 50 -6.21 -1.69 -14.13
N ALA A 51 -6.54 -0.83 -15.09
CA ALA A 51 -7.91 -0.51 -15.45
C ALA A 51 -8.73 -1.75 -15.86
N LYS A 52 -8.14 -2.67 -16.63
CA LYS A 52 -8.78 -3.94 -17.02
C LYS A 52 -9.07 -4.86 -15.83
N LYS A 53 -8.34 -4.73 -14.73
CA LYS A 53 -8.50 -5.55 -13.53
C LYS A 53 -9.31 -4.87 -12.42
N ALA A 54 -9.58 -3.57 -12.53
CA ALA A 54 -10.25 -2.78 -11.49
C ALA A 54 -11.62 -3.33 -11.06
N GLY A 55 -12.33 -4.01 -11.96
CA GLY A 55 -13.60 -4.66 -11.65
C GLY A 55 -13.51 -6.02 -10.96
N ARG A 56 -12.30 -6.57 -10.74
CA ARG A 56 -12.13 -7.85 -10.07
C ARG A 56 -12.22 -7.70 -8.57
N THR A 57 -12.86 -8.65 -7.91
CA THR A 57 -13.01 -8.64 -6.44
C THR A 57 -11.68 -8.88 -5.76
N ALA A 58 -11.22 -7.90 -4.99
CA ALA A 58 -10.05 -7.98 -4.13
C ALA A 58 -10.51 -8.17 -2.67
N ALA A 59 -10.74 -9.43 -2.26
CA ALA A 59 -11.33 -9.76 -0.97
C ALA A 59 -10.30 -10.09 0.12
N ASN A 60 -9.05 -10.32 -0.27
CA ASN A 60 -7.94 -10.53 0.64
C ASN A 60 -7.13 -9.25 0.81
N GLY A 61 -6.13 -9.26 1.65
CA GLY A 61 -5.26 -8.10 1.83
C GLY A 61 -4.66 -8.02 3.21
N LEU A 62 -4.00 -6.90 3.47
CA LEU A 62 -3.30 -6.62 4.71
C LEU A 62 -3.66 -5.23 5.24
N LEU A 63 -3.49 -5.08 6.55
CA LEU A 63 -3.56 -3.81 7.26
C LEU A 63 -2.15 -3.31 7.54
N GLY A 64 -1.94 -2.01 7.35
CA GLY A 64 -0.79 -1.28 7.84
C GLY A 64 -1.20 -0.28 8.92
N VAL A 65 -0.42 -0.18 9.99
CA VAL A 65 -0.65 0.78 11.07
C VAL A 65 0.67 1.43 11.46
N LEU A 66 0.66 2.75 11.59
CA LEU A 66 1.75 3.52 12.20
C LEU A 66 1.17 4.49 13.22
N ILE A 67 1.86 4.62 14.34
CA ILE A 67 1.56 5.62 15.38
C ILE A 67 2.88 6.34 15.70
N SER A 68 2.80 7.66 15.93
CA SER A 68 3.95 8.47 16.37
C SER A 68 4.45 8.05 17.76
N ASP A 69 5.72 8.30 18.04
CA ASP A 69 6.34 7.93 19.32
C ASP A 69 5.65 8.57 20.53
N ASP A 70 5.08 9.76 20.36
CA ASP A 70 4.31 10.47 21.38
C ASP A 70 2.82 10.05 21.44
N CYS A 71 2.42 9.08 20.65
CA CYS A 71 1.05 8.56 20.57
C CYS A 71 -0.03 9.62 20.24
N SER A 72 0.36 10.72 19.57
CA SER A 72 -0.54 11.80 19.19
C SER A 72 -1.10 11.66 17.78
N LEU A 73 -0.35 11.02 16.88
CA LEU A 73 -0.73 10.87 15.48
C LEU A 73 -0.74 9.39 15.09
N GLY A 74 -1.74 8.97 14.35
CA GLY A 74 -1.84 7.60 13.86
C GLY A 74 -2.40 7.50 12.45
N ALA A 75 -2.01 6.45 11.74
CA ALA A 75 -2.59 6.05 10.47
C ALA A 75 -2.87 4.56 10.44
N ILE A 76 -4.03 4.19 9.92
CA ILE A 76 -4.38 2.81 9.59
C ILE A 76 -4.85 2.75 8.15
N VAL A 77 -4.32 1.81 7.40
CA VAL A 77 -4.66 1.60 5.98
C VAL A 77 -5.06 0.16 5.73
N GLU A 78 -5.98 -0.05 4.81
CA GLU A 78 -6.35 -1.36 4.28
C GLU A 78 -6.01 -1.40 2.81
N VAL A 79 -5.17 -2.35 2.43
CA VAL A 79 -4.82 -2.64 1.04
C VAL A 79 -5.29 -4.04 0.68
N ASN A 80 -6.13 -4.14 -0.33
CA ASN A 80 -6.72 -5.39 -0.77
C ASN A 80 -6.08 -5.92 -2.05
N ILE A 81 -6.09 -7.25 -2.19
CA ILE A 81 -5.63 -8.03 -3.34
C ILE A 81 -6.57 -9.22 -3.55
N GLU A 82 -6.54 -9.88 -4.72
CA GLU A 82 -7.51 -10.92 -5.06
C GLU A 82 -7.34 -12.19 -4.20
N THR A 83 -6.10 -12.69 -4.01
CA THR A 83 -5.85 -13.96 -3.32
C THR A 83 -4.99 -13.82 -2.06
N ASP A 84 -5.13 -14.79 -1.17
CA ASP A 84 -4.29 -14.88 0.04
C ASP A 84 -2.84 -15.28 -0.26
N PHE A 85 -2.59 -15.94 -1.39
CA PHE A 85 -1.23 -16.23 -1.87
C PHE A 85 -0.51 -14.96 -2.28
N ALA A 86 -1.17 -14.10 -3.05
CA ALA A 86 -0.60 -12.82 -3.46
C ALA A 86 -0.44 -11.85 -2.27
N ALA A 87 -1.30 -11.94 -1.26
CA ALA A 87 -1.15 -11.16 -0.03
C ALA A 87 0.12 -11.49 0.77
N LYS A 88 0.73 -12.67 0.54
CA LYS A 88 2.00 -13.09 1.16
C LYS A 88 3.22 -12.73 0.30
N ASN A 89 3.03 -12.16 -0.86
CA ASN A 89 4.12 -11.73 -1.74
C ASN A 89 4.88 -10.56 -1.09
N GLU A 90 6.20 -10.67 -1.00
CA GLU A 90 7.05 -9.64 -0.37
C GLU A 90 6.81 -8.25 -0.96
N LYS A 91 6.68 -8.13 -2.28
CA LYS A 91 6.41 -6.84 -2.93
C LYS A 91 5.06 -6.24 -2.58
N PHE A 92 4.06 -7.08 -2.32
CA PHE A 92 2.77 -6.62 -1.83
C PHE A 92 2.88 -6.13 -0.38
N ILE A 93 3.60 -6.85 0.47
CA ILE A 93 3.88 -6.45 1.86
C ILE A 93 4.64 -5.12 1.89
N ASP A 94 5.69 -4.99 1.07
CA ASP A 94 6.46 -3.75 0.93
C ASP A 94 5.59 -2.58 0.45
N PHE A 95 4.66 -2.86 -0.48
CA PHE A 95 3.72 -1.84 -0.95
C PHE A 95 2.77 -1.39 0.17
N VAL A 96 2.23 -2.32 0.97
CA VAL A 96 1.39 -1.98 2.14
C VAL A 96 2.16 -1.11 3.14
N SER A 97 3.42 -1.45 3.42
CA SER A 97 4.30 -0.64 4.28
C SER A 97 4.49 0.76 3.70
N LYS A 98 4.80 0.84 2.39
CA LYS A 98 4.98 2.12 1.70
C LYS A 98 3.73 2.99 1.71
N VAL A 99 2.55 2.39 1.48
CA VAL A 99 1.26 3.10 1.58
C VAL A 99 1.08 3.67 3.00
N THR A 100 1.34 2.84 4.02
CA THR A 100 1.17 3.24 5.41
C THR A 100 2.09 4.40 5.80
N GLU A 101 3.37 4.30 5.44
CA GLU A 101 4.36 5.36 5.67
C GLU A 101 3.99 6.66 4.97
N THR A 102 3.62 6.58 3.68
CA THR A 102 3.27 7.75 2.89
C THR A 102 2.03 8.46 3.44
N VAL A 103 1.01 7.70 3.83
CA VAL A 103 -0.21 8.24 4.45
C VAL A 103 0.11 8.86 5.82
N PHE A 104 0.93 8.20 6.62
CA PHE A 104 1.34 8.71 7.92
C PHE A 104 2.13 10.01 7.80
N GLU A 105 3.10 10.09 6.89
CA GLU A 105 3.87 11.32 6.65
C GLU A 105 2.96 12.46 6.15
N ALA A 106 2.07 12.18 5.22
CA ALA A 106 1.12 13.18 4.73
C ALA A 106 0.18 13.67 5.84
N SER A 107 -0.19 12.81 6.80
CA SER A 107 -1.08 13.16 7.90
C SER A 107 -0.48 14.17 8.90
N LYS A 108 0.85 14.33 8.93
CA LYS A 108 1.52 15.38 9.73
C LYS A 108 1.13 16.80 9.31
N SER A 109 0.68 16.98 8.07
CA SER A 109 0.23 18.26 7.52
C SER A 109 -1.29 18.43 7.54
N GLY A 110 -2.04 17.41 7.98
CA GLY A 110 -3.50 17.39 8.05
C GLY A 110 -4.07 16.01 7.78
N GLY A 111 -5.36 15.82 8.03
CA GLY A 111 -6.02 14.53 7.83
C GLY A 111 -5.96 14.06 6.38
N VAL A 112 -5.72 12.77 6.18
CA VAL A 112 -5.66 12.12 4.86
C VAL A 112 -6.83 11.15 4.73
N GLU A 113 -7.69 11.38 3.74
CA GLU A 113 -8.86 10.51 3.47
C GLU A 113 -8.69 9.68 2.20
N GLN A 114 -7.77 10.08 1.32
CA GLN A 114 -7.48 9.39 0.06
C GLN A 114 -5.98 9.14 -0.09
N ALA A 115 -5.65 8.08 -0.82
CA ALA A 115 -4.26 7.75 -1.09
C ALA A 115 -3.58 8.88 -1.88
N PRO A 116 -2.37 9.32 -1.46
CA PRO A 116 -1.56 10.23 -2.25
C PRO A 116 -1.34 9.72 -3.68
N THR A 117 -1.42 10.62 -4.65
CA THR A 117 -1.35 10.28 -6.09
C THR A 117 -0.04 9.59 -6.50
N GLU A 118 1.04 9.83 -5.78
CA GLU A 118 2.33 9.19 -5.99
C GLU A 118 2.30 7.66 -5.81
N LEU A 119 1.35 7.14 -5.01
CA LEU A 119 1.16 5.71 -4.79
C LEU A 119 0.48 5.00 -5.97
N GLU A 120 -0.21 5.76 -6.82
CA GLU A 120 -0.97 5.17 -7.93
C GLU A 120 -0.06 4.49 -8.96
N ALA A 121 1.02 5.13 -9.35
CA ALA A 121 1.98 4.55 -10.30
C ALA A 121 2.64 3.27 -9.74
N LEU A 122 2.93 3.24 -8.43
CA LEU A 122 3.46 2.06 -7.77
C LEU A 122 2.41 0.92 -7.73
N ARG A 123 1.16 1.25 -7.41
CA ARG A 123 0.05 0.29 -7.41
C ARG A 123 -0.16 -0.34 -8.79
N GLU A 124 -0.20 0.48 -9.83
CA GLU A 124 -0.37 0.02 -11.22
C GLU A 124 0.78 -0.87 -11.69
N SER A 125 2.03 -0.51 -11.35
CA SER A 125 3.19 -1.34 -11.64
C SER A 125 3.11 -2.68 -10.93
N LEU A 126 2.70 -2.69 -9.67
CA LEU A 126 2.57 -3.92 -8.89
C LEU A 126 1.43 -4.82 -9.40
N ILE A 127 0.30 -4.24 -9.84
CA ILE A 127 -0.79 -4.97 -10.53
C ILE A 127 -0.27 -5.64 -11.81
N GLN A 128 0.57 -4.96 -12.58
CA GLN A 128 1.17 -5.54 -13.78
C GLN A 128 2.10 -6.70 -13.42
N GLU A 129 2.88 -6.58 -12.36
CA GLU A 129 3.86 -7.57 -11.97
C GLU A 129 3.22 -8.82 -11.35
N ILE A 130 2.34 -8.64 -10.36
CA ILE A 130 1.67 -9.74 -9.66
C ILE A 130 0.56 -10.35 -10.52
N GLY A 131 -0.10 -9.54 -11.35
CA GLY A 131 -1.19 -10.00 -12.21
C GLY A 131 -2.57 -9.99 -11.57
N GLU A 132 -2.70 -9.50 -10.34
CA GLU A 132 -3.95 -9.38 -9.59
C GLU A 132 -4.35 -7.92 -9.37
N ASN A 133 -5.66 -7.67 -9.16
CA ASN A 133 -6.15 -6.36 -8.78
C ASN A 133 -5.68 -6.00 -7.37
N ILE A 134 -5.23 -4.77 -7.19
CA ILE A 134 -4.80 -4.20 -5.90
C ILE A 134 -5.55 -2.90 -5.66
N MET A 135 -6.10 -2.73 -4.46
CA MET A 135 -6.86 -1.55 -4.07
C MET A 135 -6.39 -1.03 -2.72
N ILE A 136 -6.10 0.26 -2.62
CA ILE A 136 -6.03 0.96 -1.34
C ILE A 136 -7.47 1.29 -0.95
N ARG A 137 -8.08 0.44 -0.12
CA ARG A 137 -9.53 0.46 0.10
C ARG A 137 -9.97 1.47 1.12
N ARG A 138 -9.27 1.53 2.25
CA ARG A 138 -9.59 2.43 3.36
C ARG A 138 -8.34 3.05 3.93
N ILE A 139 -8.46 4.33 4.25
CA ILE A 139 -7.45 5.10 4.96
C ILE A 139 -8.15 5.80 6.11
N LYS A 140 -7.55 5.75 7.29
CA LYS A 140 -7.96 6.57 8.42
C LYS A 140 -6.73 7.12 9.11
N THR A 141 -6.68 8.44 9.25
CA THR A 141 -5.71 9.14 10.08
C THR A 141 -6.38 9.67 11.34
N ILE A 142 -5.65 9.70 12.44
CA ILE A 142 -6.13 10.09 13.75
C ILE A 142 -5.13 11.09 14.33
N ASP A 143 -5.61 12.28 14.69
CA ASP A 143 -4.86 13.31 15.39
C ASP A 143 -5.43 13.38 16.82
N SER A 144 -4.75 12.71 17.75
CA SER A 144 -5.16 12.63 19.15
C SER A 144 -4.62 13.81 19.94
N LYS A 145 -5.52 14.63 20.45
CA LYS A 145 -5.15 15.77 21.30
C LYS A 145 -4.60 15.35 22.68
N ASN A 146 -4.80 14.10 23.06
CA ASN A 146 -4.49 13.58 24.38
C ASN A 146 -3.30 12.61 24.38
N SER A 147 -2.60 12.43 23.24
CA SER A 147 -1.53 11.43 23.09
C SER A 147 -1.91 10.04 23.63
N GLY A 148 -3.17 9.66 23.39
CA GLY A 148 -3.80 8.45 23.93
C GLY A 148 -3.96 7.32 22.91
N LEU A 149 -3.22 7.33 21.80
CA LEU A 149 -3.32 6.29 20.77
C LEU A 149 -2.58 5.02 21.18
N GLY A 150 -3.22 3.89 20.89
CA GLY A 150 -2.61 2.57 20.91
C GLY A 150 -3.19 1.70 19.82
N TYR A 151 -2.49 0.66 19.42
CA TYR A 151 -2.95 -0.23 18.37
C TYR A 151 -2.57 -1.68 18.63
N TYR A 152 -3.28 -2.55 17.96
CA TYR A 152 -2.92 -3.95 17.80
C TYR A 152 -3.25 -4.42 16.40
N VAL A 153 -2.29 -5.09 15.76
CA VAL A 153 -2.47 -5.81 14.49
C VAL A 153 -2.19 -7.27 14.75
N HIS A 154 -3.11 -8.14 14.39
CA HIS A 154 -2.95 -9.59 14.55
C HIS A 154 -1.82 -10.11 13.66
N GLY A 155 -1.20 -11.24 14.03
CA GLY A 155 -0.01 -11.77 13.35
C GLY A 155 -0.21 -12.09 11.86
N ASP A 156 -1.46 -12.28 11.41
CA ASP A 156 -1.82 -12.44 10.00
C ASP A 156 -1.98 -11.11 9.23
N GLN A 157 -1.84 -9.97 9.92
CA GLN A 157 -2.04 -8.60 9.40
C GLN A 157 -3.41 -8.36 8.72
N ARG A 158 -4.39 -9.21 8.95
CA ARG A 158 -5.73 -9.11 8.35
C ARG A 158 -6.75 -8.46 9.27
N ARG A 159 -6.44 -8.38 10.55
CA ARG A 159 -7.27 -7.78 11.60
C ARG A 159 -6.43 -6.86 12.45
N GLY A 160 -6.95 -5.70 12.73
CA GLY A 160 -6.29 -4.73 13.57
C GLY A 160 -7.26 -3.67 14.06
N ALA A 161 -6.87 -2.98 15.09
CA ALA A 161 -7.61 -1.86 15.66
C ALA A 161 -6.63 -0.77 16.14
N VAL A 162 -7.09 0.47 16.05
CA VAL A 162 -6.47 1.62 16.70
C VAL A 162 -7.50 2.13 17.72
N VAL A 163 -7.05 2.39 18.93
CA VAL A 163 -7.87 2.92 20.02
C VAL A 163 -7.30 4.26 20.45
N GLU A 164 -8.19 5.23 20.64
CA GLU A 164 -7.88 6.53 21.21
C GLU A 164 -8.50 6.62 22.61
N LEU A 165 -7.69 6.95 23.61
CA LEU A 165 -8.11 7.24 24.96
C LEU A 165 -8.21 8.74 25.22
N THR A 166 -9.00 9.13 26.20
CA THR A 166 -9.15 10.53 26.65
C THR A 166 -7.96 11.04 27.47
N ALA A 167 -7.05 10.13 27.85
CA ALA A 167 -5.82 10.43 28.60
C ALA A 167 -4.70 9.48 28.16
N PRO A 168 -3.42 9.90 28.25
CA PRO A 168 -2.29 9.08 27.87
C PRO A 168 -2.21 7.79 28.70
N ASN A 169 -2.38 6.65 28.06
CA ASN A 169 -2.14 5.32 28.62
C ASN A 169 -1.97 4.31 27.47
N THR A 170 -0.77 4.23 26.94
CA THR A 170 -0.47 3.41 25.74
C THR A 170 -0.70 1.92 25.98
N GLU A 171 -0.38 1.43 27.20
CA GLU A 171 -0.61 0.02 27.56
C GLU A 171 -2.09 -0.32 27.54
N LEU A 172 -2.94 0.47 28.19
CA LEU A 172 -4.38 0.28 28.18
C LEU A 172 -4.97 0.40 26.77
N ALA A 173 -4.51 1.38 25.98
CA ALA A 173 -4.98 1.55 24.61
C ALA A 173 -4.65 0.32 23.75
N ARG A 174 -3.45 -0.25 23.90
CA ARG A 174 -3.05 -1.49 23.23
C ARG A 174 -3.89 -2.69 23.68
N ASP A 175 -4.11 -2.86 24.98
CA ASP A 175 -4.89 -3.98 25.52
C ASP A 175 -6.34 -3.92 25.03
N LEU A 176 -6.92 -2.72 24.99
CA LEU A 176 -8.26 -2.52 24.43
C LEU A 176 -8.28 -2.80 22.92
N ALA A 177 -7.27 -2.39 22.16
CA ALA A 177 -7.16 -2.69 20.74
C ALA A 177 -7.08 -4.21 20.51
N MET A 178 -6.31 -4.92 21.33
CA MET A 178 -6.22 -6.40 21.30
C MET A 178 -7.57 -7.04 21.61
N HIS A 179 -8.28 -6.54 22.61
CA HIS A 179 -9.60 -7.01 22.98
C HIS A 179 -10.61 -6.81 21.84
N VAL A 180 -10.63 -5.62 21.21
CA VAL A 180 -11.47 -5.33 20.03
C VAL A 180 -11.20 -6.31 18.90
N VAL A 181 -9.93 -6.58 18.60
CA VAL A 181 -9.56 -7.53 17.52
C VAL A 181 -10.00 -8.96 17.85
N ALA A 182 -9.91 -9.36 19.11
CA ALA A 182 -10.28 -10.71 19.55
C ALA A 182 -11.81 -10.92 19.57
N THR A 183 -12.57 -9.91 20.02
CA THR A 183 -14.03 -10.03 20.19
C THR A 183 -14.82 -9.65 18.94
N ALA A 184 -14.21 -8.89 18.02
CA ALA A 184 -14.86 -8.39 16.80
C ALA A 184 -16.27 -7.81 17.08
N PRO A 185 -16.41 -6.78 17.92
CA PRO A 185 -17.71 -6.27 18.36
C PRO A 185 -18.53 -5.80 17.16
N MET A 186 -19.81 -6.19 17.11
CA MET A 186 -20.71 -5.87 16.01
C MET A 186 -21.16 -4.41 16.02
N VAL A 187 -21.09 -3.75 17.17
CA VAL A 187 -21.53 -2.37 17.38
C VAL A 187 -20.52 -1.60 18.23
N ALA A 188 -20.39 -0.31 17.98
CA ALA A 188 -19.50 0.57 18.75
C ALA A 188 -20.16 1.09 20.05
N ARG A 189 -21.48 1.03 20.15
CA ARG A 189 -22.27 1.48 21.32
C ARG A 189 -23.42 0.52 21.55
N PRO A 190 -23.82 0.27 22.81
CA PRO A 190 -25.09 -0.40 23.09
C PRO A 190 -26.23 0.50 22.60
N GLU A 191 -27.23 -0.11 21.95
CA GLU A 191 -28.49 0.57 21.63
C GLU A 191 -29.36 0.73 22.87
#